data_8e9439a4228279bbd947c8946a25b75e
#
_entry.id   8e9439a4228279bbd947c8946a25b75e
#
_cell.length_a   1.000
_cell.length_b   1.000
_cell.length_c   1.000
_cell.angle_alpha   90.00
_cell.angle_beta   90.00
_cell.angle_gamma   90.00
#
_symmetry.space_group_name_H-M   'P 1'
#
loop_
_entity.id
_entity.type
_entity.pdbx_description
1 polymer ?
#
loop_
_entity_poly.entity_id
_entity_poly.type
_entity_poly.pdbx_seq_one_letter_code
_entity_poly.pdbx_strand_id
1 'polypeptide(L)'
;TGTRHMAGELEAALSPLGAECVKVSLIESRPLKTERLRASLKQLETYSWLVFTSANGVRLFFQMLKEEKVDLRRLMGLRFAAIGRKTAGELEEHGVFCDAVPEHYSGADLARTWIPDLETDARVLLVRAKDGSPVLPEALKAAGIAFDDVPVYETWGDCRRKEELNRLLPRVDYVTVASSSAARALWELWEKEGAFPAKLISIGPSTSGTIRDLGLPLYGEAAEYTA
;
A
#
# COMPACT_ATOMS: atom_id res chain seq x y z
N THR A 1 4.02 -10.88 9.07
CA THR A 1 2.78 -10.78 8.29
C THR A 1 2.93 -9.67 7.25
N GLY A 2 2.59 -9.93 6.00
CA GLY A 2 2.76 -8.96 4.92
C GLY A 2 2.49 -9.62 3.56
N THR A 3 2.91 -8.99 2.47
CA THR A 3 2.86 -9.64 1.16
C THR A 3 3.86 -10.81 1.11
N ARG A 4 3.61 -11.80 0.24
CA ARG A 4 4.52 -12.97 0.10
C ARG A 4 5.96 -12.58 -0.21
N HIS A 5 6.16 -11.51 -0.95
CA HIS A 5 7.51 -11.02 -1.31
C HIS A 5 8.25 -10.48 -0.07
N MET A 6 7.67 -9.54 0.68
CA MET A 6 8.28 -9.00 1.90
C MET A 6 8.59 -10.08 2.94
N ALA A 7 7.68 -11.05 3.09
CA ALA A 7 7.92 -12.17 3.99
C ALA A 7 9.12 -13.04 3.55
N GLY A 8 9.39 -13.13 2.24
CA GLY A 8 10.57 -13.81 1.72
C GLY A 8 11.87 -13.06 1.97
N GLU A 9 11.87 -11.75 1.77
CA GLU A 9 13.04 -10.89 2.03
C GLU A 9 13.41 -10.91 3.52
N LEU A 10 12.40 -10.81 4.40
CA LEU A 10 12.60 -10.85 5.84
C LEU A 10 13.14 -12.22 6.32
N GLU A 11 12.62 -13.32 5.78
CA GLU A 11 13.13 -14.66 6.06
C GLU A 11 14.60 -14.79 5.63
N ALA A 12 14.94 -14.33 4.42
CA ALA A 12 16.32 -14.38 3.92
C ALA A 12 17.29 -13.56 4.80
N ALA A 13 16.82 -12.48 5.41
CA ALA A 13 17.61 -11.66 6.33
C ALA A 13 17.72 -12.28 7.73
N LEU A 14 16.68 -12.92 8.24
CA LEU A 14 16.63 -13.42 9.63
C LEU A 14 17.15 -14.86 9.78
N SER A 15 16.98 -15.72 8.77
CA SER A 15 17.43 -17.12 8.84
C SER A 15 18.94 -17.28 9.10
N PRO A 16 19.85 -16.48 8.51
CA PRO A 16 21.27 -16.53 8.83
C PRO A 16 21.61 -16.17 10.30
N LEU A 17 20.69 -15.45 10.98
CA LEU A 17 20.79 -15.09 12.39
C LEU A 17 20.21 -16.15 13.33
N GLY A 18 19.78 -17.30 12.79
CA GLY A 18 19.24 -18.42 13.54
C GLY A 18 17.73 -18.34 13.81
N ALA A 19 17.00 -17.43 13.15
CA ALA A 19 15.55 -17.34 13.31
C ALA A 19 14.83 -18.39 12.46
N GLU A 20 13.84 -19.06 13.06
CA GLU A 20 12.87 -19.89 12.34
C GLU A 20 11.68 -19.03 11.93
N CYS A 21 11.48 -18.86 10.63
CA CYS A 21 10.48 -17.96 10.07
C CYS A 21 9.24 -18.71 9.57
N VAL A 22 8.07 -18.31 10.06
CA VAL A 22 6.78 -18.80 9.58
C VAL A 22 6.01 -17.67 8.89
N LYS A 23 5.55 -17.92 7.66
CA LYS A 23 4.86 -16.92 6.85
C LYS A 23 3.37 -17.13 6.86
N VAL A 24 2.63 -16.13 7.35
CA VAL A 24 1.16 -16.13 7.28
C VAL A 24 0.69 -14.85 6.61
N SER A 25 0.05 -14.96 5.45
CA SER A 25 -0.58 -13.83 4.77
C SER A 25 -1.97 -13.61 5.35
N LEU A 26 -2.13 -12.58 6.18
CA LEU A 26 -3.39 -12.27 6.85
C LEU A 26 -4.33 -11.39 6.02
N ILE A 27 -3.87 -10.88 4.88
CA ILE A 27 -4.61 -9.94 4.06
C ILE A 27 -4.78 -10.46 2.64
N GLU A 28 -5.92 -10.16 2.07
CA GLU A 28 -6.27 -10.39 0.67
C GLU A 28 -6.68 -9.06 0.04
N SER A 29 -6.14 -8.78 -1.15
CA SER A 29 -6.53 -7.60 -1.93
C SER A 29 -7.60 -8.00 -2.94
N ARG A 30 -8.73 -7.29 -2.93
CA ARG A 30 -9.83 -7.50 -3.88
C ARG A 30 -9.94 -6.32 -4.83
N PRO A 31 -9.88 -6.57 -6.15
CA PRO A 31 -10.08 -5.51 -7.13
C PRO A 31 -11.44 -4.84 -7.00
N LEU A 32 -11.47 -3.53 -7.13
CA LEU A 32 -12.70 -2.73 -7.18
C LEU A 32 -12.90 -2.21 -8.61
N LYS A 33 -13.95 -2.70 -9.24
CA LYS A 33 -14.36 -2.26 -10.59
C LYS A 33 -15.48 -1.23 -10.48
N THR A 34 -15.12 0.00 -10.07
CA THR A 34 -16.11 1.07 -9.86
C THR A 34 -16.44 1.80 -11.14
N GLU A 35 -17.67 2.33 -11.24
CA GLU A 35 -18.05 3.22 -12.34
C GLU A 35 -17.18 4.48 -12.40
N ARG A 36 -16.70 4.96 -11.23
CA ARG A 36 -15.76 6.08 -11.15
C ARG A 36 -14.45 5.77 -11.86
N LEU A 37 -13.88 4.56 -11.65
CA LEU A 37 -12.70 4.12 -12.37
C LEU A 37 -12.94 4.09 -13.88
N ARG A 38 -14.05 3.48 -14.33
CA ARG A 38 -14.39 3.45 -15.77
C ARG A 38 -14.57 4.84 -16.36
N ALA A 39 -15.23 5.74 -15.64
CA ALA A 39 -15.38 7.12 -16.07
C ALA A 39 -14.02 7.83 -16.22
N SER A 40 -13.11 7.64 -15.24
CA SER A 40 -11.76 8.20 -15.31
C SER A 40 -10.97 7.65 -16.52
N LEU A 41 -11.08 6.34 -16.80
CA LEU A 41 -10.42 5.73 -17.95
C LEU A 41 -10.93 6.26 -19.31
N LYS A 42 -12.19 6.69 -19.36
CA LYS A 42 -12.76 7.29 -20.59
C LYS A 42 -12.25 8.70 -20.89
N GLN A 43 -11.72 9.39 -19.89
CA GLN A 43 -11.26 10.78 -19.97
C GLN A 43 -9.80 10.97 -19.56
N LEU A 44 -8.95 9.96 -19.78
CA LEU A 44 -7.52 9.98 -19.37
C LEU A 44 -6.78 11.22 -19.85
N GLU A 45 -7.07 11.70 -21.04
CA GLU A 45 -6.49 12.90 -21.65
C GLU A 45 -6.83 14.22 -20.94
N THR A 46 -7.78 14.20 -19.99
CA THR A 46 -8.10 15.39 -19.19
C THR A 46 -7.21 15.51 -17.94
N TYR A 47 -6.44 14.48 -17.62
CA TYR A 47 -5.49 14.53 -16.52
C TYR A 47 -4.11 14.93 -17.03
N SER A 48 -3.35 15.62 -16.17
CA SER A 48 -1.93 15.91 -16.39
C SER A 48 -1.03 14.94 -15.62
N TRP A 49 -1.55 14.35 -14.53
CA TRP A 49 -0.80 13.42 -13.69
C TRP A 49 -1.59 12.18 -13.33
N LEU A 50 -0.89 11.05 -13.32
CA LEU A 50 -1.36 9.76 -12.83
C LEU A 50 -0.50 9.33 -11.65
N VAL A 51 -1.10 9.23 -10.46
CA VAL A 51 -0.39 9.03 -9.20
C VAL A 51 -0.75 7.69 -8.58
N PHE A 52 0.26 6.90 -8.24
CA PHE A 52 0.10 5.59 -7.61
C PHE A 52 0.68 5.54 -6.21
N THR A 53 -0.09 5.03 -5.27
CA THR A 53 0.34 4.85 -3.89
C THR A 53 0.79 3.41 -3.57
N SER A 54 0.72 2.49 -4.54
CA SER A 54 1.15 1.10 -4.34
C SER A 54 1.37 0.37 -5.66
N ALA A 55 2.30 -0.59 -5.68
CA ALA A 55 2.54 -1.49 -6.80
C ALA A 55 1.29 -2.31 -7.18
N ASN A 56 0.48 -2.72 -6.19
CA ASN A 56 -0.78 -3.40 -6.46
C ASN A 56 -1.78 -2.51 -7.21
N GLY A 57 -1.83 -1.21 -6.88
CA GLY A 57 -2.63 -0.23 -7.60
C GLY A 57 -2.21 -0.10 -9.06
N VAL A 58 -0.90 -0.11 -9.35
CA VAL A 58 -0.36 -0.11 -10.72
C VAL A 58 -0.85 -1.33 -11.48
N ARG A 59 -0.60 -2.54 -10.95
CA ARG A 59 -1.02 -3.80 -11.61
C ARG A 59 -2.50 -3.81 -11.96
N LEU A 60 -3.34 -3.46 -11.01
CA LEU A 60 -4.79 -3.45 -11.18
C LEU A 60 -5.25 -2.37 -12.16
N PHE A 61 -4.60 -1.22 -12.19
CA PHE A 61 -4.90 -0.17 -13.17
C PHE A 61 -4.58 -0.65 -14.60
N PHE A 62 -3.39 -1.21 -14.83
CA PHE A 62 -3.02 -1.73 -16.16
C PHE A 62 -3.86 -2.94 -16.57
N GLN A 63 -4.23 -3.79 -15.63
CA GLN A 63 -5.20 -4.86 -15.88
C GLN A 63 -6.55 -4.29 -16.33
N MET A 64 -7.04 -3.24 -15.68
CA MET A 64 -8.31 -2.59 -16.03
C MET A 64 -8.25 -1.91 -17.40
N LEU A 65 -7.13 -1.25 -17.76
CA LEU A 65 -6.94 -0.72 -19.12
C LEU A 65 -7.13 -1.82 -20.16
N LYS A 66 -6.53 -2.99 -19.92
CA LYS A 66 -6.64 -4.15 -20.82
C LYS A 66 -8.08 -4.70 -20.89
N GLU A 67 -8.74 -4.84 -19.74
CA GLU A 67 -10.14 -5.33 -19.67
C GLU A 67 -11.12 -4.39 -20.37
N GLU A 68 -10.98 -3.08 -20.17
CA GLU A 68 -11.82 -2.05 -20.79
C GLU A 68 -11.35 -1.68 -22.22
N LYS A 69 -10.34 -2.39 -22.75
CA LYS A 69 -9.76 -2.17 -24.10
C LYS A 69 -9.30 -0.73 -24.32
N VAL A 70 -8.78 -0.09 -23.29
CA VAL A 70 -8.19 1.25 -23.36
C VAL A 70 -6.78 1.15 -23.89
N ASP A 71 -6.48 1.82 -24.99
CA ASP A 71 -5.15 1.81 -25.61
C ASP A 71 -4.14 2.58 -24.76
N LEU A 72 -2.94 2.01 -24.56
CA LEU A 72 -1.86 2.62 -23.80
C LEU A 72 -1.40 3.96 -24.36
N ARG A 73 -1.58 4.20 -25.64
CA ARG A 73 -1.30 5.49 -26.28
C ARG A 73 -2.12 6.65 -25.67
N ARG A 74 -3.22 6.36 -25.00
CA ARG A 74 -4.01 7.38 -24.26
C ARG A 74 -3.33 7.87 -22.98
N LEU A 75 -2.25 7.20 -22.55
CA LEU A 75 -1.38 7.64 -21.47
C LEU A 75 -0.31 8.63 -21.94
N MET A 76 -0.16 8.84 -23.27
CA MET A 76 0.79 9.82 -23.82
C MET A 76 0.44 11.23 -23.35
N GLY A 77 1.44 11.94 -22.83
CA GLY A 77 1.25 13.30 -22.28
C GLY A 77 0.90 13.33 -20.79
N LEU A 78 0.59 12.18 -20.16
CA LEU A 78 0.49 12.08 -18.71
C LEU A 78 1.87 12.00 -18.07
N ARG A 79 2.05 12.70 -16.96
CA ARG A 79 3.18 12.50 -16.05
C ARG A 79 2.79 11.50 -14.96
N PHE A 80 3.80 10.81 -14.43
CA PHE A 80 3.59 9.73 -13.48
C PHE A 80 4.30 10.01 -12.16
N ALA A 81 3.58 9.83 -11.04
CA ALA A 81 4.17 9.87 -9.72
C ALA A 81 3.90 8.58 -8.95
N ALA A 82 4.89 8.13 -8.21
CA ALA A 82 4.81 6.96 -7.35
C ALA A 82 5.26 7.30 -5.93
N ILE A 83 4.59 6.73 -4.93
CA ILE A 83 4.92 6.99 -3.52
C ILE A 83 6.27 6.37 -3.10
N GLY A 84 6.84 5.47 -3.90
CA GLY A 84 8.10 4.82 -3.58
C GLY A 84 8.64 3.90 -4.67
N ARG A 85 9.88 3.47 -4.53
CA ARG A 85 10.63 2.68 -5.54
C ARG A 85 9.91 1.42 -6.00
N LYS A 86 9.27 0.68 -5.10
CA LYS A 86 8.54 -0.55 -5.45
C LYS A 86 7.35 -0.26 -6.36
N THR A 87 6.69 0.88 -6.17
CA THR A 87 5.58 1.33 -7.03
C THR A 87 6.10 1.84 -8.37
N ALA A 88 7.22 2.57 -8.37
CA ALA A 88 7.89 3.00 -9.58
C ALA A 88 8.40 1.80 -10.41
N GLY A 89 9.05 0.83 -9.78
CA GLY A 89 9.51 -0.39 -10.46
C GLY A 89 8.35 -1.18 -11.10
N GLU A 90 7.18 -1.22 -10.47
CA GLU A 90 6.00 -1.85 -11.08
C GLU A 90 5.52 -1.08 -12.34
N LEU A 91 5.65 0.26 -12.36
CA LEU A 91 5.38 1.06 -13.57
C LEU A 91 6.41 0.77 -14.67
N GLU A 92 7.68 0.61 -14.32
CA GLU A 92 8.76 0.25 -15.25
C GLU A 92 8.51 -1.09 -15.93
N GLU A 93 7.95 -2.09 -15.23
CA GLU A 93 7.51 -3.37 -15.83
C GLU A 93 6.45 -3.19 -16.93
N HIS A 94 5.72 -2.09 -16.90
CA HIS A 94 4.76 -1.69 -17.93
C HIS A 94 5.35 -0.71 -18.96
N GLY A 95 6.66 -0.43 -18.91
CA GLY A 95 7.35 0.49 -19.82
C GLY A 95 7.11 1.96 -19.52
N VAL A 96 6.70 2.29 -18.28
CA VAL A 96 6.40 3.66 -17.84
C VAL A 96 7.37 4.06 -16.74
N PHE A 97 8.06 5.19 -16.92
CA PHE A 97 8.97 5.76 -15.93
C PHE A 97 8.28 6.87 -15.15
N CYS A 98 8.56 6.95 -13.84
CA CYS A 98 8.01 8.01 -13.00
C CYS A 98 8.76 9.34 -13.20
N ASP A 99 8.00 10.43 -13.27
CA ASP A 99 8.51 11.80 -13.24
C ASP A 99 8.76 12.28 -11.79
N ALA A 100 8.04 11.70 -10.82
CA ALA A 100 8.20 12.04 -9.40
C ALA A 100 8.15 10.79 -8.51
N VAL A 101 9.19 10.63 -7.68
CA VAL A 101 9.28 9.61 -6.61
C VAL A 101 9.98 10.28 -5.42
N PRO A 102 9.37 10.33 -4.23
CA PRO A 102 9.99 10.97 -3.08
C PRO A 102 11.15 10.13 -2.51
N GLU A 103 12.08 10.78 -1.82
CA GLU A 103 13.22 10.11 -1.18
C GLU A 103 12.78 9.24 0.01
N HIS A 104 11.83 9.74 0.82
CA HIS A 104 11.29 9.03 1.99
C HIS A 104 9.91 8.45 1.68
N TYR A 105 9.81 7.45 0.92
CA TYR A 105 8.67 6.67 0.41
C TYR A 105 7.35 6.78 1.20
N SER A 106 6.86 8.00 1.40
CA SER A 106 5.61 8.30 2.11
C SER A 106 4.72 9.27 1.34
N GLY A 107 3.39 9.20 1.58
CA GLY A 107 2.44 10.14 1.00
C GLY A 107 2.67 11.58 1.44
N ALA A 108 3.18 11.78 2.66
CA ALA A 108 3.52 13.10 3.19
C ALA A 108 4.74 13.69 2.48
N ASP A 109 5.76 12.86 2.21
CA ASP A 109 6.97 13.32 1.52
C ASP A 109 6.67 13.60 0.04
N LEU A 110 5.88 12.74 -0.63
CA LEU A 110 5.42 13.02 -1.98
C LEU A 110 4.60 14.32 -2.03
N ALA A 111 3.69 14.53 -1.08
CA ALA A 111 2.91 15.76 -1.00
C ALA A 111 3.82 17.00 -0.85
N ARG A 112 4.81 16.93 0.04
CA ARG A 112 5.74 18.02 0.33
C ARG A 112 6.65 18.37 -0.84
N THR A 113 7.12 17.38 -1.61
CA THR A 113 8.13 17.58 -2.66
C THR A 113 7.54 17.78 -4.05
N TRP A 114 6.38 17.19 -4.31
CA TRP A 114 5.79 17.17 -5.66
C TRP A 114 4.65 18.18 -5.84
N ILE A 115 3.78 18.38 -4.83
CA ILE A 115 2.62 19.30 -4.97
C ILE A 115 3.04 20.74 -5.27
N PRO A 116 4.12 21.31 -4.66
CA PRO A 116 4.54 22.67 -4.97
C PRO A 116 4.97 22.90 -6.42
N ASP A 117 5.37 21.84 -7.12
CA ASP A 117 5.84 21.89 -8.50
C ASP A 117 4.71 21.67 -9.52
N LEU A 118 3.47 21.47 -9.04
CA LEU A 118 2.31 21.31 -9.91
C LEU A 118 1.85 22.64 -10.52
N GLU A 119 1.48 22.58 -11.76
CA GLU A 119 0.80 23.71 -12.45
C GLU A 119 -0.57 23.96 -11.79
N THR A 120 -1.02 25.20 -11.78
CA THR A 120 -2.28 25.60 -11.09
C THR A 120 -3.53 24.97 -11.70
N ASP A 121 -3.47 24.60 -12.98
CA ASP A 121 -4.52 23.90 -13.72
C ASP A 121 -4.31 22.39 -13.79
N ALA A 122 -3.31 21.86 -13.05
CA ALA A 122 -3.05 20.44 -13.01
C ALA A 122 -4.29 19.65 -12.54
N ARG A 123 -4.59 18.56 -13.25
CA ARG A 123 -5.62 17.61 -12.85
C ARG A 123 -4.99 16.23 -12.61
N VAL A 124 -5.19 15.73 -11.42
CA VAL A 124 -4.55 14.49 -10.93
C VAL A 124 -5.54 13.33 -10.91
N LEU A 125 -5.16 12.19 -11.47
CA LEU A 125 -5.83 10.92 -11.22
C LEU A 125 -5.05 10.15 -10.15
N LEU A 126 -5.60 10.05 -8.94
CA LEU A 126 -4.99 9.35 -7.82
C LEU A 126 -5.52 7.92 -7.72
N VAL A 127 -4.66 6.94 -7.98
CA VAL A 127 -4.97 5.50 -7.99
C VAL A 127 -4.42 4.85 -6.72
N ARG A 128 -5.30 4.32 -5.86
CA ARG A 128 -4.91 3.81 -4.56
C ARG A 128 -5.82 2.69 -4.01
N ALA A 129 -5.47 2.17 -2.83
CA ALA A 129 -6.38 1.35 -2.04
C ALA A 129 -7.55 2.18 -1.51
N LYS A 130 -8.72 1.57 -1.34
CA LYS A 130 -9.90 2.19 -0.71
C LYS A 130 -9.59 2.71 0.69
N ASP A 131 -8.87 1.90 1.46
CA ASP A 131 -8.47 2.21 2.84
C ASP A 131 -7.04 2.79 2.93
N GLY A 132 -6.57 3.41 1.83
CA GLY A 132 -5.26 4.05 1.79
C GLY A 132 -5.20 5.32 2.66
N SER A 133 -3.97 5.74 3.00
CA SER A 133 -3.74 6.94 3.81
C SER A 133 -4.43 8.18 3.22
N PRO A 134 -5.13 9.00 4.01
CA PRO A 134 -5.78 10.23 3.54
C PRO A 134 -4.80 11.40 3.31
N VAL A 135 -3.55 11.27 3.71
CA VAL A 135 -2.56 12.36 3.70
C VAL A 135 -2.40 13.01 2.32
N LEU A 136 -2.25 12.21 1.26
CA LEU A 136 -2.07 12.76 -0.09
C LEU A 136 -3.35 13.41 -0.64
N PRO A 137 -4.55 12.79 -0.55
CA PRO A 137 -5.80 13.46 -0.91
C PRO A 137 -6.04 14.77 -0.15
N GLU A 138 -5.77 14.79 1.16
CA GLU A 138 -5.92 15.99 1.98
C GLU A 138 -4.94 17.09 1.57
N ALA A 139 -3.70 16.75 1.27
CA ALA A 139 -2.70 17.69 0.78
C ALA A 139 -3.06 18.28 -0.59
N LEU A 140 -3.52 17.48 -1.55
CA LEU A 140 -4.00 17.94 -2.86
C LEU A 140 -5.19 18.89 -2.69
N LYS A 141 -6.13 18.55 -1.82
CA LYS A 141 -7.29 19.41 -1.50
C LYS A 141 -6.85 20.72 -0.88
N ALA A 142 -5.93 20.70 0.09
CA ALA A 142 -5.41 21.89 0.75
C ALA A 142 -4.66 22.82 -0.22
N ALA A 143 -3.99 22.26 -1.23
CA ALA A 143 -3.29 23.00 -2.28
C ALA A 143 -4.23 23.50 -3.39
N GLY A 144 -5.54 23.17 -3.36
CA GLY A 144 -6.51 23.56 -4.38
C GLY A 144 -6.33 22.84 -5.72
N ILE A 145 -5.58 21.75 -5.76
CA ILE A 145 -5.33 20.94 -6.97
C ILE A 145 -6.57 20.08 -7.26
N ALA A 146 -7.03 20.12 -8.51
CA ALA A 146 -8.14 19.28 -8.96
C ALA A 146 -7.69 17.80 -9.05
N PHE A 147 -8.42 16.90 -8.40
CA PHE A 147 -8.08 15.47 -8.47
C PHE A 147 -9.31 14.57 -8.41
N ASP A 148 -9.18 13.41 -9.02
CA ASP A 148 -10.08 12.28 -8.86
C ASP A 148 -9.39 11.20 -8.02
N ASP A 149 -9.95 10.93 -6.83
CA ASP A 149 -9.51 9.87 -5.93
C ASP A 149 -10.22 8.57 -6.30
N VAL A 150 -9.48 7.64 -6.91
CA VAL A 150 -10.04 6.41 -7.48
C VAL A 150 -9.47 5.18 -6.79
N PRO A 151 -10.23 4.56 -5.88
CA PRO A 151 -9.85 3.27 -5.32
C PRO A 151 -10.00 2.16 -6.36
N VAL A 152 -8.91 1.40 -6.55
CA VAL A 152 -8.86 0.25 -7.48
C VAL A 152 -8.84 -1.09 -6.78
N TYR A 153 -8.66 -1.11 -5.47
CA TYR A 153 -8.79 -2.30 -4.64
C TYR A 153 -9.10 -1.95 -3.19
N GLU A 154 -9.59 -2.95 -2.48
CA GLU A 154 -9.71 -2.92 -1.02
C GLU A 154 -8.95 -4.10 -0.41
N THR A 155 -8.55 -3.95 0.84
CA THR A 155 -7.79 -4.97 1.58
C THR A 155 -8.67 -5.55 2.69
N TRP A 156 -8.82 -6.87 2.72
CA TRP A 156 -9.60 -7.61 3.70
C TRP A 156 -8.72 -8.56 4.50
N GLY A 157 -9.11 -8.84 5.74
CA GLY A 157 -8.56 -9.95 6.49
C GLY A 157 -8.96 -11.29 5.85
N ASP A 158 -7.98 -12.17 5.60
CA ASP A 158 -8.26 -13.51 5.07
C ASP A 158 -8.74 -14.44 6.21
N CYS A 159 -10.05 -14.52 6.40
CA CYS A 159 -10.67 -15.32 7.44
C CYS A 159 -10.26 -16.82 7.39
N ARG A 160 -9.83 -17.32 6.23
CA ARG A 160 -9.33 -18.70 6.07
C ARG A 160 -8.04 -18.96 6.87
N ARG A 161 -7.36 -17.89 7.25
CA ARG A 161 -6.12 -17.94 8.05
C ARG A 161 -6.34 -17.85 9.55
N LYS A 162 -7.57 -17.69 10.00
CA LYS A 162 -7.89 -17.50 11.42
C LYS A 162 -7.38 -18.65 12.29
N GLU A 163 -7.70 -19.88 11.94
CA GLU A 163 -7.26 -21.07 12.69
C GLU A 163 -5.73 -21.23 12.67
N GLU A 164 -5.11 -21.03 11.49
CA GLU A 164 -3.65 -21.09 11.36
C GLU A 164 -2.97 -20.05 12.23
N LEU A 165 -3.46 -18.80 12.19
CA LEU A 165 -2.94 -17.69 12.99
C LEU A 165 -3.00 -18.03 14.49
N ASN A 166 -4.16 -18.41 15.01
CA ASN A 166 -4.36 -18.63 16.44
C ASN A 166 -3.60 -19.87 16.95
N ARG A 167 -3.36 -20.87 16.10
CA ARG A 167 -2.49 -22.00 16.41
C ARG A 167 -1.00 -21.61 16.49
N LEU A 168 -0.56 -20.63 15.67
CA LEU A 168 0.84 -20.22 15.59
C LEU A 168 1.21 -19.16 16.63
N LEU A 169 0.32 -18.23 16.92
CA LEU A 169 0.60 -17.09 17.82
C LEU A 169 1.21 -17.49 19.17
N PRO A 170 0.75 -18.55 19.87
CA PRO A 170 1.36 -18.97 21.14
C PRO A 170 2.73 -19.65 21.00
N ARG A 171 3.18 -19.93 19.78
CA ARG A 171 4.41 -20.68 19.48
C ARG A 171 5.51 -19.82 18.90
N VAL A 172 5.27 -18.54 18.72
CA VAL A 172 6.24 -17.59 18.15
C VAL A 172 6.63 -16.53 19.17
N ASP A 173 7.89 -16.16 19.18
CA ASP A 173 8.39 -15.11 20.07
C ASP A 173 8.04 -13.72 19.53
N TYR A 174 8.09 -13.56 18.20
CA TYR A 174 7.90 -12.29 17.53
C TYR A 174 6.91 -12.41 16.37
N VAL A 175 6.13 -11.34 16.16
CA VAL A 175 5.28 -11.16 14.97
C VAL A 175 5.65 -9.86 14.31
N THR A 176 6.16 -9.92 13.08
CA THR A 176 6.40 -8.72 12.26
C THR A 176 5.13 -8.32 11.53
N VAL A 177 4.81 -7.03 11.57
CA VAL A 177 3.63 -6.46 10.94
C VAL A 177 4.05 -5.42 9.91
N ALA A 178 3.83 -5.72 8.64
CA ALA A 178 4.37 -4.96 7.51
C ALA A 178 3.42 -3.89 6.93
N SER A 179 2.25 -3.70 7.53
CA SER A 179 1.31 -2.64 7.11
C SER A 179 0.18 -2.45 8.13
N SER A 180 -0.43 -1.27 8.13
CA SER A 180 -1.64 -0.98 8.91
C SER A 180 -2.79 -1.94 8.61
N SER A 181 -2.95 -2.37 7.34
CA SER A 181 -3.96 -3.37 6.97
C SER A 181 -3.67 -4.73 7.57
N ALA A 182 -2.40 -5.14 7.63
CA ALA A 182 -2.01 -6.40 8.28
C ALA A 182 -2.22 -6.33 9.81
N ALA A 183 -2.00 -5.16 10.44
CA ALA A 183 -2.28 -4.94 11.85
C ALA A 183 -3.78 -5.09 12.16
N ARG A 184 -4.65 -4.47 11.34
CA ARG A 184 -6.10 -4.63 11.48
C ARG A 184 -6.55 -6.08 11.28
N ALA A 185 -6.06 -6.75 10.24
CA ALA A 185 -6.36 -8.16 10.00
C ALA A 185 -5.90 -9.06 11.15
N LEU A 186 -4.71 -8.80 11.70
CA LEU A 186 -4.23 -9.52 12.89
C LEU A 186 -5.19 -9.35 14.08
N TRP A 187 -5.63 -8.12 14.34
CA TRP A 187 -6.58 -7.81 15.41
C TRP A 187 -7.95 -8.47 15.19
N GLU A 188 -8.45 -8.48 13.97
CA GLU A 188 -9.75 -9.08 13.60
C GLU A 188 -9.72 -10.61 13.70
N LEU A 189 -8.61 -11.22 13.29
CA LEU A 189 -8.49 -12.68 13.21
C LEU A 189 -8.03 -13.32 14.51
N TRP A 190 -7.36 -12.56 15.38
CA TRP A 190 -6.94 -13.05 16.69
C TRP A 190 -8.17 -13.27 17.60
N GLU A 191 -8.21 -14.40 18.31
CA GLU A 191 -9.34 -14.78 19.16
C GLU A 191 -9.43 -14.02 20.50
N LYS A 192 -8.40 -13.21 20.80
CA LYS A 192 -8.35 -12.32 21.98
C LYS A 192 -8.49 -13.03 23.32
N GLU A 193 -8.05 -14.26 23.40
CA GLU A 193 -7.98 -15.00 24.65
C GLU A 193 -6.75 -14.56 25.46
N GLY A 194 -6.96 -13.72 26.45
CA GLY A 194 -5.89 -13.20 27.31
C GLY A 194 -5.05 -12.09 26.69
N ALA A 195 -3.80 -11.96 27.13
CA ALA A 195 -2.84 -11.03 26.57
C ALA A 195 -2.33 -11.50 25.20
N PHE A 196 -1.94 -10.56 24.33
CA PHE A 196 -1.33 -10.94 23.04
C PHE A 196 -0.05 -11.73 23.26
N PRO A 197 0.07 -12.95 22.72
CA PRO A 197 1.06 -13.92 23.17
C PRO A 197 2.49 -13.71 22.64
N ALA A 198 2.70 -12.79 21.68
CA ALA A 198 3.98 -12.57 21.01
C ALA A 198 4.40 -11.10 21.01
N LYS A 199 5.67 -10.81 20.77
CA LYS A 199 6.21 -9.46 20.67
C LYS A 199 5.95 -8.90 19.27
N LEU A 200 5.18 -7.81 19.16
CA LEU A 200 4.87 -7.17 17.88
C LEU A 200 5.96 -6.20 17.45
N ILE A 201 6.45 -6.37 16.23
CA ILE A 201 7.39 -5.45 15.57
C ILE A 201 6.73 -4.89 14.34
N SER A 202 6.65 -3.57 14.25
CA SER A 202 6.12 -2.88 13.06
C SER A 202 7.22 -2.53 12.07
N ILE A 203 6.84 -2.41 10.81
CA ILE A 203 7.74 -1.92 9.75
C ILE A 203 8.01 -0.41 9.82
N GLY A 204 7.17 0.36 10.50
CA GLY A 204 7.33 1.81 10.55
C GLY A 204 6.17 2.55 11.22
N PRO A 205 6.25 3.91 11.31
CA PRO A 205 5.39 4.74 12.15
C PRO A 205 3.89 4.60 11.90
N SER A 206 3.47 4.52 10.64
CA SER A 206 2.05 4.37 10.28
C SER A 206 1.46 3.05 10.81
N THR A 207 2.25 1.96 10.71
CA THR A 207 1.86 0.65 11.23
C THR A 207 1.88 0.64 12.75
N SER A 208 2.89 1.27 13.36
CA SER A 208 2.99 1.45 14.82
C SER A 208 1.79 2.20 15.40
N GLY A 209 1.38 3.29 14.75
CA GLY A 209 0.17 4.03 15.13
C GLY A 209 -1.05 3.13 15.13
N THR A 210 -1.27 2.39 14.05
CA THR A 210 -2.41 1.45 13.94
C THR A 210 -2.36 0.36 15.02
N ILE A 211 -1.19 -0.20 15.33
CA ILE A 211 -1.03 -1.23 16.39
C ILE A 211 -1.44 -0.65 17.75
N ARG A 212 -1.00 0.57 18.07
CA ARG A 212 -1.35 1.27 19.33
C ARG A 212 -2.84 1.59 19.40
N ASP A 213 -3.42 2.11 18.31
CA ASP A 213 -4.85 2.46 18.23
C ASP A 213 -5.76 1.23 18.44
N LEU A 214 -5.28 0.05 18.03
CA LEU A 214 -5.95 -1.24 18.25
C LEU A 214 -5.74 -1.81 19.67
N GLY A 215 -4.96 -1.14 20.52
CA GLY A 215 -4.62 -1.62 21.86
C GLY A 215 -3.68 -2.82 21.88
N LEU A 216 -2.99 -3.12 20.79
CA LEU A 216 -2.00 -4.19 20.72
C LEU A 216 -0.65 -3.76 21.30
N PRO A 217 0.10 -4.67 21.97
CA PRO A 217 1.37 -4.34 22.60
C PRO A 217 2.50 -4.24 21.57
N LEU A 218 2.81 -3.02 21.11
CA LEU A 218 3.96 -2.79 20.24
C LEU A 218 5.27 -2.97 21.05
N TYR A 219 6.11 -3.90 20.62
CA TYR A 219 7.42 -4.14 21.22
C TYR A 219 8.53 -3.32 20.56
N GLY A 220 8.49 -3.15 19.24
CA GLY A 220 9.50 -2.43 18.50
C GLY A 220 9.03 -1.97 17.11
N GLU A 221 9.83 -1.07 16.55
CA GLU A 221 9.64 -0.53 15.19
C GLU A 221 10.95 -0.67 14.42
N ALA A 222 10.90 -1.03 13.14
CA ALA A 222 12.09 -1.10 12.30
C ALA A 222 12.70 0.31 12.11
N ALA A 223 14.03 0.38 12.15
CA ALA A 223 14.75 1.64 11.94
C ALA A 223 14.71 2.08 10.47
N GLU A 224 14.68 1.12 9.54
CA GLU A 224 14.50 1.34 8.12
C GLU A 224 13.21 0.66 7.67
N TYR A 225 12.44 1.34 6.81
CA TYR A 225 11.09 0.88 6.39
C TYR A 225 11.15 -0.08 5.18
N THR A 226 12.21 -0.85 5.12
CA THR A 226 12.47 -1.91 4.14
C THR A 226 12.50 -3.28 4.82
N ALA A 227 12.36 -4.34 4.03
CA ALA A 227 12.50 -5.71 4.55
C ALA A 227 13.96 -6.08 4.75
#